data_610e63a6e9ad1d96cff2724a7317667c
#
_entry.id   610e63a6e9ad1d96cff2724a7317667c
#
_cell.length_a   1.000
_cell.length_b   1.000
_cell.length_c   1.000
_cell.angle_alpha   90.00
_cell.angle_beta   90.00
_cell.angle_gamma   90.00
#
_symmetry.space_group_name_H-M   'P 1'
#
loop_
_entity.id
_entity.type
_entity.pdbx_description
1 polymer ?
#
loop_
_entity_poly.entity_id
_entity_poly.type
_entity_poly.pdbx_seq_one_letter_code
_entity_poly.pdbx_strand_id
1 'polypeptide(L)'
;MNGPLIKDRSPNIRQKKIESYQDLVVWQKSMDLVELTYKIVAKLPLNEQYGLTSQLRRAAVSVPANIAEGFGRWHAGEFLRFLLIANGSVKELETHLLIAVRLHFIQSNDIETSMQVAKEISKMIFSLRDKLSK
;
A
#
# COMPACT_ATOMS: atom_id res chain seq x y z
N MET A 1 25.73 -2.62 -4.31
CA MET A 1 25.12 -3.73 -3.60
C MET A 1 23.62 -3.62 -3.66
N ASN A 2 22.92 -4.66 -4.03
CA ASN A 2 21.47 -4.62 -4.26
C ASN A 2 20.72 -5.15 -3.03
N GLY A 3 19.46 -4.75 -2.85
CA GLY A 3 18.59 -5.27 -1.81
C GLY A 3 18.28 -6.75 -1.97
N PRO A 4 17.27 -7.29 -1.26
CA PRO A 4 16.89 -8.70 -1.44
C PRO A 4 16.66 -9.00 -2.91
N LEU A 5 17.22 -10.10 -3.40
CA LEU A 5 17.09 -10.47 -4.81
C LEU A 5 15.68 -10.99 -5.07
N ILE A 6 14.84 -10.12 -5.60
CA ILE A 6 13.46 -10.44 -5.96
C ILE A 6 13.29 -10.16 -7.44
N LYS A 7 12.75 -11.13 -8.16
CA LYS A 7 12.40 -10.94 -9.56
C LYS A 7 10.94 -10.62 -9.67
N ASP A 8 10.61 -9.61 -10.47
CA ASP A 8 9.24 -9.30 -10.81
C ASP A 8 8.68 -10.44 -11.66
N ARG A 9 7.51 -10.94 -11.29
CA ARG A 9 6.83 -12.04 -12.01
C ARG A 9 5.51 -11.59 -12.62
N SER A 10 5.39 -10.32 -12.97
CA SER A 10 4.21 -9.83 -13.67
C SER A 10 4.00 -10.62 -14.96
N PRO A 11 2.74 -11.04 -15.26
CA PRO A 11 2.47 -12.05 -16.30
C PRO A 11 2.90 -11.67 -17.71
N ASN A 12 2.97 -10.40 -18.07
CA ASN A 12 3.18 -9.95 -19.43
C ASN A 12 4.51 -9.25 -19.66
N ILE A 13 5.46 -9.40 -18.76
CA ILE A 13 6.67 -8.60 -18.78
C ILE A 13 7.88 -9.48 -18.62
N ARG A 14 8.94 -9.16 -19.36
CA ARG A 14 10.24 -9.79 -19.13
C ARG A 14 10.64 -9.62 -17.68
N GLN A 15 11.14 -10.70 -17.08
CA GLN A 15 11.64 -10.63 -15.72
C GLN A 15 12.73 -9.58 -15.66
N LYS A 16 12.49 -8.53 -14.88
CA LYS A 16 13.40 -7.43 -14.72
C LYS A 16 14.10 -7.57 -13.38
N LYS A 17 15.40 -7.35 -13.36
CA LYS A 17 16.15 -7.34 -12.11
C LYS A 17 15.68 -6.19 -11.24
N ILE A 18 15.42 -6.47 -9.98
CA ILE A 18 15.01 -5.46 -9.00
C ILE A 18 16.27 -4.81 -8.42
N GLU A 19 16.47 -3.53 -8.72
CA GLU A 19 17.64 -2.78 -8.27
C GLU A 19 17.28 -1.83 -7.13
N SER A 20 16.03 -1.35 -7.08
CA SER A 20 15.58 -0.44 -6.04
C SER A 20 14.13 -0.77 -5.68
N TYR A 21 13.66 -0.22 -4.56
CA TYR A 21 12.26 -0.37 -4.16
C TYR A 21 11.30 0.16 -5.23
N GLN A 22 11.74 1.12 -6.04
CA GLN A 22 10.91 1.71 -7.09
C GLN A 22 10.59 0.71 -8.21
N ASP A 23 11.37 -0.35 -8.33
CA ASP A 23 11.12 -1.43 -9.29
C ASP A 23 10.09 -2.43 -8.80
N LEU A 24 9.73 -2.40 -7.51
CA LEU A 24 8.75 -3.32 -6.95
C LEU A 24 7.34 -2.92 -7.38
N VAL A 25 6.62 -3.86 -7.99
CA VAL A 25 5.22 -3.60 -8.40
C VAL A 25 4.36 -3.24 -7.19
N VAL A 26 4.57 -3.90 -6.05
CA VAL A 26 3.82 -3.61 -4.83
C VAL A 26 4.04 -2.17 -4.35
N TRP A 27 5.25 -1.63 -4.51
CA TRP A 27 5.52 -0.23 -4.18
C TRP A 27 4.80 0.70 -5.14
N GLN A 28 4.89 0.41 -6.46
CA GLN A 28 4.24 1.23 -7.49
C GLN A 28 2.73 1.29 -7.26
N LYS A 29 2.10 0.17 -6.98
CA LYS A 29 0.66 0.14 -6.68
C LYS A 29 0.32 0.86 -5.39
N SER A 30 1.23 0.83 -4.42
CA SER A 30 1.05 1.58 -3.18
C SER A 30 1.08 3.08 -3.42
N MET A 31 1.89 3.55 -4.35
CA MET A 31 1.90 4.96 -4.75
C MET A 31 0.58 5.35 -5.42
N ASP A 32 0.02 4.47 -6.26
CA ASP A 32 -1.30 4.70 -6.85
C ASP A 32 -2.36 4.83 -5.75
N LEU A 33 -2.28 4.00 -4.72
CA LEU A 33 -3.20 4.03 -3.59
C LEU A 33 -3.13 5.37 -2.84
N VAL A 34 -1.93 5.93 -2.68
CA VAL A 34 -1.75 7.25 -2.08
C VAL A 34 -2.49 8.31 -2.90
N GLU A 35 -2.29 8.31 -4.21
CA GLU A 35 -2.94 9.30 -5.09
C GLU A 35 -4.47 9.17 -5.02
N LEU A 36 -4.99 7.95 -5.07
CA LEU A 36 -6.43 7.70 -4.96
C LEU A 36 -6.97 8.20 -3.63
N THR A 37 -6.24 7.97 -2.54
CA THR A 37 -6.66 8.40 -1.20
C THR A 37 -6.72 9.92 -1.11
N TYR A 38 -5.75 10.63 -1.66
CA TYR A 38 -5.75 12.08 -1.64
C TYR A 38 -6.92 12.67 -2.45
N LYS A 39 -7.32 12.01 -3.55
CA LYS A 39 -8.51 12.41 -4.28
C LYS A 39 -9.78 12.21 -3.46
N ILE A 40 -9.84 11.11 -2.70
CA ILE A 40 -11.00 10.82 -1.84
C ILE A 40 -11.11 11.85 -0.71
N VAL A 41 -9.99 12.15 -0.03
CA VAL A 41 -10.04 13.08 1.11
C VAL A 41 -10.47 14.48 0.70
N ALA A 42 -10.28 14.86 -0.56
CA ALA A 42 -10.78 16.14 -1.06
C ALA A 42 -12.31 16.26 -0.97
N LYS A 43 -13.02 15.14 -0.87
CA LYS A 43 -14.48 15.09 -0.75
C LYS A 43 -14.97 15.09 0.70
N LEU A 44 -14.06 14.94 1.68
CA LEU A 44 -14.46 14.90 3.08
C LEU A 44 -14.73 16.32 3.60
N PRO A 45 -15.57 16.46 4.65
CA PRO A 45 -15.83 17.75 5.25
C PRO A 45 -14.56 18.38 5.82
N LEU A 46 -14.47 19.72 5.74
CA LEU A 46 -13.31 20.45 6.23
C LEU A 46 -13.07 20.24 7.73
N ASN A 47 -14.14 20.02 8.50
CA ASN A 47 -14.01 19.77 9.93
C ASN A 47 -13.41 18.39 10.26
N GLU A 48 -13.18 17.52 9.25
CA GLU A 48 -12.47 16.25 9.43
C GLU A 48 -10.97 16.38 9.13
N GLN A 49 -10.47 17.57 8.89
CA GLN A 49 -9.07 17.82 8.55
C GLN A 49 -8.09 17.18 9.55
N TYR A 50 -8.39 17.28 10.84
CA TYR A 50 -7.56 16.71 11.91
C TYR A 50 -8.09 15.38 12.43
N GLY A 51 -9.16 14.88 11.85
CA GLY A 51 -9.77 13.59 12.18
C GLY A 51 -9.54 12.58 11.07
N LEU A 52 -10.63 12.18 10.41
CA LEU A 52 -10.59 11.09 9.43
C LEU A 52 -9.70 11.39 8.23
N THR A 53 -9.69 12.63 7.74
CA THR A 53 -8.80 13.03 6.64
C THR A 53 -7.33 12.78 6.99
N SER A 54 -6.91 13.18 8.18
CA SER A 54 -5.55 12.98 8.66
C SER A 54 -5.21 11.49 8.76
N GLN A 55 -6.14 10.68 9.30
CA GLN A 55 -5.96 9.25 9.45
C GLN A 55 -5.82 8.54 8.10
N LEU A 56 -6.64 8.93 7.11
CA LEU A 56 -6.57 8.37 5.76
C LEU A 56 -5.23 8.66 5.09
N ARG A 57 -4.76 9.90 5.18
CA ARG A 57 -3.48 10.30 4.61
C ARG A 57 -2.33 9.51 5.24
N ARG A 58 -2.31 9.41 6.57
CA ARG A 58 -1.25 8.72 7.30
C ARG A 58 -1.19 7.25 6.95
N ALA A 59 -2.35 6.58 6.93
CA ALA A 59 -2.41 5.17 6.58
C ALA A 59 -1.93 4.93 5.14
N ALA A 60 -2.38 5.77 4.20
CA ALA A 60 -2.00 5.62 2.78
C ALA A 60 -0.48 5.78 2.59
N VAL A 61 0.09 6.86 3.11
CA VAL A 61 1.52 7.16 2.96
C VAL A 61 2.39 6.10 3.63
N SER A 62 1.91 5.53 4.73
CA SER A 62 2.62 4.47 5.47
C SER A 62 2.85 3.22 4.63
N VAL A 63 1.99 2.92 3.65
CA VAL A 63 2.13 1.70 2.85
C VAL A 63 3.42 1.71 2.02
N PRO A 64 3.61 2.65 1.08
CA PRO A 64 4.85 2.67 0.29
C PRO A 64 6.08 2.98 1.14
N ALA A 65 5.94 3.79 2.19
CA ALA A 65 7.07 4.13 3.05
C ALA A 65 7.65 2.89 3.74
N ASN A 66 6.79 2.02 4.27
CA ASN A 66 7.24 0.78 4.93
C ASN A 66 7.82 -0.22 3.92
N ILE A 67 7.24 -0.33 2.74
CA ILE A 67 7.78 -1.21 1.69
C ILE A 67 9.20 -0.77 1.33
N ALA A 68 9.40 0.52 1.09
CA ALA A 68 10.71 1.07 0.72
C ALA A 68 11.72 0.88 1.85
N GLU A 69 11.33 1.17 3.08
CA GLU A 69 12.22 1.03 4.23
C GLU A 69 12.64 -0.42 4.42
N GLY A 70 11.69 -1.34 4.33
CA GLY A 70 12.00 -2.76 4.49
C GLY A 70 12.94 -3.28 3.41
N PHE A 71 12.72 -2.88 2.16
CA PHE A 71 13.59 -3.24 1.05
C PHE A 71 15.01 -2.71 1.29
N GLY A 72 15.15 -1.51 1.83
CA GLY A 72 16.44 -0.87 2.10
C GLY A 72 17.23 -1.49 3.24
N ARG A 73 16.65 -2.40 4.01
CA ARG A 73 17.35 -3.09 5.11
C ARG A 73 18.28 -4.20 4.63
N TRP A 74 18.21 -4.60 3.36
CA TRP A 74 19.08 -5.61 2.75
C TRP A 74 18.99 -7.00 3.38
N HIS A 75 17.88 -7.29 4.06
CA HIS A 75 17.70 -8.50 4.84
C HIS A 75 16.29 -9.03 4.64
N ALA A 76 16.17 -10.28 4.20
CA ALA A 76 14.86 -10.87 3.86
C ALA A 76 13.88 -10.84 5.03
N GLY A 77 14.34 -11.18 6.23
CA GLY A 77 13.49 -11.17 7.43
C GLY A 77 12.98 -9.78 7.77
N GLU A 78 13.84 -8.76 7.64
CA GLU A 78 13.46 -7.37 7.89
C GLU A 78 12.52 -6.87 6.80
N PHE A 79 12.77 -7.22 5.55
CA PHE A 79 11.87 -6.87 4.47
C PHE A 79 10.47 -7.45 4.72
N LEU A 80 10.41 -8.72 5.09
CA LEU A 80 9.14 -9.38 5.42
C LEU A 80 8.42 -8.64 6.56
N ARG A 81 9.16 -8.29 7.63
CA ARG A 81 8.57 -7.56 8.76
C ARG A 81 7.92 -6.27 8.32
N PHE A 82 8.62 -5.47 7.50
CA PHE A 82 8.09 -4.20 7.00
C PHE A 82 6.93 -4.38 6.02
N LEU A 83 6.96 -5.43 5.20
CA LEU A 83 5.82 -5.76 4.34
C LEU A 83 4.56 -6.05 5.16
N LEU A 84 4.70 -6.76 6.27
CA LEU A 84 3.55 -7.05 7.14
C LEU A 84 3.04 -5.79 7.85
N ILE A 85 3.94 -4.88 8.23
CA ILE A 85 3.54 -3.57 8.75
C ILE A 85 2.79 -2.79 7.69
N ALA A 86 3.29 -2.78 6.45
CA ALA A 86 2.61 -2.12 5.33
C ALA A 86 1.21 -2.70 5.12
N ASN A 87 1.06 -4.02 5.20
CA ASN A 87 -0.26 -4.66 5.07
C ASN A 87 -1.21 -4.21 6.19
N GLY A 88 -0.71 -4.05 7.41
CA GLY A 88 -1.49 -3.49 8.50
C GLY A 88 -2.00 -2.09 8.17
N SER A 89 -1.16 -1.27 7.55
CA SER A 89 -1.55 0.07 7.10
C SER A 89 -2.62 0.01 6.01
N VAL A 90 -2.55 -0.98 5.11
CA VAL A 90 -3.59 -1.19 4.10
C VAL A 90 -4.93 -1.49 4.78
N LYS A 91 -4.94 -2.36 5.79
CA LYS A 91 -6.17 -2.70 6.51
C LYS A 91 -6.73 -1.51 7.28
N GLU A 92 -5.85 -0.71 7.85
CA GLU A 92 -6.25 0.54 8.51
C GLU A 92 -6.89 1.50 7.50
N LEU A 93 -6.28 1.66 6.33
CA LEU A 93 -6.82 2.51 5.27
C LEU A 93 -8.20 2.02 4.81
N GLU A 94 -8.35 0.72 4.55
CA GLU A 94 -9.64 0.13 4.19
C GLU A 94 -10.71 0.45 5.23
N THR A 95 -10.35 0.31 6.50
CA THR A 95 -11.28 0.57 7.60
C THR A 95 -11.70 2.03 7.62
N HIS A 96 -10.76 2.97 7.47
CA HIS A 96 -11.09 4.39 7.44
C HIS A 96 -11.95 4.77 6.24
N LEU A 97 -11.73 4.16 5.07
CA LEU A 97 -12.57 4.39 3.90
C LEU A 97 -14.00 3.91 4.16
N LEU A 98 -14.15 2.74 4.75
CA LEU A 98 -15.47 2.19 5.10
C LEU A 98 -16.18 3.06 6.15
N ILE A 99 -15.43 3.61 7.10
CA ILE A 99 -15.98 4.55 8.09
C ILE A 99 -16.51 5.80 7.39
N ALA A 100 -15.75 6.35 6.44
CA ALA A 100 -16.17 7.54 5.70
C ALA A 100 -17.49 7.32 4.95
N VAL A 101 -17.67 6.14 4.35
CA VAL A 101 -18.92 5.76 3.69
C VAL A 101 -20.05 5.63 4.71
N ARG A 102 -19.79 4.97 5.82
CA ARG A 102 -20.79 4.73 6.86
C ARG A 102 -21.27 6.02 7.52
N LEU A 103 -20.38 7.02 7.62
CA LEU A 103 -20.74 8.33 8.15
C LEU A 103 -21.34 9.28 7.08
N HIS A 104 -21.52 8.75 5.87
CA HIS A 104 -22.13 9.48 4.73
C HIS A 104 -21.29 10.68 4.26
N PHE A 105 -19.99 10.68 4.50
CA PHE A 105 -19.10 11.70 3.96
C PHE A 105 -18.84 11.48 2.47
N ILE A 106 -18.83 10.22 2.04
CA ILE A 106 -18.64 9.80 0.66
C ILE A 106 -19.55 8.59 0.39
N GLN A 107 -19.64 8.21 -0.88
CA GLN A 107 -20.49 7.08 -1.29
C GLN A 107 -19.64 5.83 -1.52
N SER A 108 -20.29 4.67 -1.53
CA SER A 108 -19.62 3.38 -1.76
C SER A 108 -18.83 3.36 -3.06
N ASN A 109 -19.37 3.96 -4.14
CA ASN A 109 -18.67 3.97 -5.43
C ASN A 109 -17.42 4.84 -5.41
N ASP A 110 -17.31 5.79 -4.48
CA ASP A 110 -16.11 6.61 -4.36
C ASP A 110 -14.88 5.80 -3.93
N ILE A 111 -15.07 4.68 -3.26
CA ILE A 111 -13.96 3.89 -2.71
C ILE A 111 -13.71 2.58 -3.47
N GLU A 112 -14.49 2.26 -4.50
CA GLU A 112 -14.37 0.98 -5.20
C GLU A 112 -12.97 0.73 -5.75
N THR A 113 -12.41 1.69 -6.48
CA THR A 113 -11.08 1.56 -7.06
C THR A 113 -10.01 1.43 -5.99
N SER A 114 -10.10 2.26 -4.94
CA SER A 114 -9.13 2.21 -3.83
C SER A 114 -9.17 0.88 -3.10
N MET A 115 -10.36 0.33 -2.86
CA MET A 115 -10.51 -0.96 -2.21
C MET A 115 -9.95 -2.09 -3.08
N GLN A 116 -10.14 -2.00 -4.40
CA GLN A 116 -9.58 -2.99 -5.32
C GLN A 116 -8.04 -2.95 -5.34
N VAL A 117 -7.46 -1.76 -5.41
CA VAL A 117 -6.01 -1.58 -5.37
C VAL A 117 -5.44 -2.07 -4.04
N ALA A 118 -6.11 -1.75 -2.92
CA ALA A 118 -5.72 -2.22 -1.60
C ALA A 118 -5.68 -3.76 -1.55
N LYS A 119 -6.70 -4.41 -2.10
CA LYS A 119 -6.77 -5.86 -2.16
C LYS A 119 -5.62 -6.45 -2.97
N GLU A 120 -5.30 -5.84 -4.10
CA GLU A 120 -4.17 -6.28 -4.93
C GLU A 120 -2.84 -6.15 -4.18
N ILE A 121 -2.65 -5.06 -3.46
CA ILE A 121 -1.44 -4.84 -2.65
C ILE A 121 -1.31 -5.94 -1.58
N SER A 122 -2.39 -6.24 -0.87
CA SER A 122 -2.37 -7.30 0.14
C SER A 122 -2.00 -8.66 -0.46
N LYS A 123 -2.54 -8.98 -1.63
CA LYS A 123 -2.19 -10.23 -2.33
C LYS A 123 -0.70 -10.27 -2.70
N MET A 124 -0.16 -9.17 -3.17
CA MET A 124 1.25 -9.07 -3.52
C MET A 124 2.15 -9.24 -2.29
N ILE A 125 1.76 -8.62 -1.18
CA ILE A 125 2.49 -8.74 0.09
C ILE A 125 2.52 -10.20 0.55
N PHE A 126 1.39 -10.90 0.50
CA PHE A 126 1.35 -12.30 0.91
C PHE A 126 2.13 -13.20 -0.04
N SER A 127 2.14 -12.90 -1.33
CA SER A 127 2.98 -13.62 -2.29
C SER A 127 4.47 -13.44 -1.96
N LEU A 128 4.89 -12.22 -1.66
CA LEU A 128 6.26 -11.93 -1.25
C LEU A 128 6.61 -12.60 0.09
N ARG A 129 5.68 -12.60 1.05
CA ARG A 129 5.85 -13.29 2.32
C ARG A 129 6.19 -14.76 2.08
N ASP A 130 5.45 -15.43 1.23
CA ASP A 130 5.65 -16.84 0.96
C ASP A 130 7.03 -17.11 0.35
N LYS A 131 7.52 -16.19 -0.49
CA LYS A 131 8.85 -16.30 -1.08
C LYS A 131 9.97 -16.02 -0.08
N LEU A 132 9.77 -15.02 0.79
CA LEU A 132 10.82 -14.58 1.72
C LEU A 132 10.94 -15.47 2.96
N SER A 133 9.90 -16.23 3.28
CA SER A 133 9.89 -17.09 4.47
C SER A 133 10.39 -18.50 4.20
N LYS A 134 10.80 -18.79 2.96
CA LYS A 134 11.37 -20.10 2.60
C LYS A 134 12.87 -20.18 2.85
#